data_44fb855cc094bd3474e9e6e8da8b5cb6
#
_entry.id   44fb855cc094bd3474e9e6e8da8b5cb6
#
_cell.length_a   1.000
_cell.length_b   1.000
_cell.length_c   1.000
_cell.angle_alpha   90.00
_cell.angle_beta   90.00
_cell.angle_gamma   90.00
#
_symmetry.space_group_name_H-M   'P 1'
#
loop_
_entity.id
_entity.type
_entity.pdbx_description
1 polymer ?
#
loop_
_entity_poly.entity_id
_entity_poly.type
_entity_poly.pdbx_seq_one_letter_code
_entity_poly.pdbx_strand_id
1 'polypeptide(L)'
;MGSGDVYKRQKNGLACLTNMNTLPGTVVLKPLPGLPVIRDLIVDMTQFFKQYNSIKPYLVNDNVPPETERLQSPEEREELNGLYECILCASCSTSCPSFWWNPDKFVGPAGLLQAYRFIADSRDEATTERLDNLEDPYRLFRCHTIMNCVDVCPKGLNPTRAIGKIKELMVRRAI
;
A
#
# COMPACT_ATOMS: atom_id res chain seq x y z
N MET A 1 -2.62 11.45 16.41
CA MET A 1 -1.34 12.10 16.53
C MET A 1 -1.48 13.54 16.19
N GLY A 2 -1.49 14.41 17.07
CA GLY A 2 -1.49 15.72 16.64
C GLY A 2 -1.60 16.67 17.76
N SER A 3 -0.66 17.39 18.07
CA SER A 3 -0.66 18.69 18.71
C SER A 3 -0.39 19.77 17.65
N GLY A 4 -0.46 21.05 17.95
CA GLY A 4 -0.08 22.13 17.05
C GLY A 4 1.36 22.01 16.52
N ASP A 5 2.30 21.44 17.29
CA ASP A 5 3.60 21.00 16.82
C ASP A 5 3.53 19.76 15.93
N VAL A 6 2.45 19.14 15.89
CA VAL A 6 2.13 17.95 15.18
C VAL A 6 2.03 18.18 13.68
N TYR A 7 1.65 19.35 13.22
CA TYR A 7 1.79 19.68 11.80
C TYR A 7 3.25 19.65 11.34
N LYS A 8 4.20 19.77 12.25
CA LYS A 8 5.63 19.56 12.00
C LYS A 8 6.11 18.14 12.32
N ARG A 9 5.37 17.36 13.12
CA ARG A 9 5.76 16.05 13.63
C ARG A 9 4.68 14.97 13.44
N GLN A 10 3.56 15.31 12.81
CA GLN A 10 2.48 14.36 12.57
C GLN A 10 2.91 13.33 11.57
N LYS A 11 3.26 12.18 12.09
CA LYS A 11 3.40 10.98 11.28
C LYS A 11 2.27 10.03 11.65
N ASN A 12 1.63 9.46 10.65
CA ASN A 12 0.81 8.30 10.87
C ASN A 12 1.69 7.18 11.43
N GLY A 13 1.14 6.37 12.30
CA GLY A 13 1.90 5.29 12.92
C GLY A 13 1.00 4.33 13.68
N LEU A 14 1.60 3.29 14.23
CA LEU A 14 0.92 2.34 15.09
C LEU A 14 1.18 2.69 16.55
N ALA A 15 0.12 2.91 17.31
CA ALA A 15 0.21 3.20 18.75
C ALA A 15 0.92 2.07 19.51
N CYS A 16 0.68 0.80 19.13
CA CYS A 16 1.28 -0.37 19.75
C CYS A 16 2.80 -0.50 19.53
N LEU A 17 3.37 0.19 18.55
CA LEU A 17 4.81 0.22 18.28
C LEU A 17 5.49 1.51 18.77
N THR A 18 4.72 2.47 19.27
CA THR A 18 5.24 3.77 19.70
C THR A 18 5.71 3.69 21.15
N ASN A 19 7.02 3.87 21.36
CA ASN A 19 7.58 3.90 22.70
C ASN A 19 7.20 5.22 23.39
N MET A 20 6.50 5.13 24.51
CA MET A 20 6.03 6.30 25.29
C MET A 20 7.19 7.18 25.77
N ASN A 21 8.37 6.61 26.05
CA ASN A 21 9.54 7.37 26.49
C ASN A 21 10.11 8.28 25.41
N THR A 22 9.73 8.08 24.14
CA THR A 22 10.18 8.91 23.02
C THR A 22 9.22 10.07 22.72
N LEU A 23 8.09 10.14 23.43
CA LEU A 23 7.06 11.14 23.21
C LEU A 23 7.26 12.33 24.15
N PRO A 24 7.24 13.58 23.65
CA PRO A 24 7.41 14.77 24.46
C PRO A 24 6.09 15.13 25.16
N GLY A 25 6.12 15.39 26.46
CA GLY A 25 5.07 16.04 27.22
C GLY A 25 3.66 15.45 27.00
N THR A 26 2.70 16.31 26.70
CA THR A 26 1.31 15.90 26.42
C THR A 26 1.19 15.25 25.05
N VAL A 27 0.69 14.01 25.02
CA VAL A 27 0.45 13.27 23.78
C VAL A 27 -0.97 13.49 23.29
N VAL A 28 -1.12 14.00 22.08
CA VAL A 28 -2.42 14.18 21.41
C VAL A 28 -2.55 13.15 20.29
N LEU A 29 -3.59 12.33 20.35
CA LEU A 29 -3.92 11.34 19.32
C LEU A 29 -5.06 11.88 18.47
N LYS A 30 -4.98 11.62 17.16
CA LYS A 30 -6.04 11.91 16.18
C LYS A 30 -6.31 10.68 15.33
N PRO A 31 -7.54 10.52 14.80
CA PRO A 31 -7.84 9.45 13.86
C PRO A 31 -6.98 9.57 12.59
N LEU A 32 -6.82 8.48 11.87
CA LEU A 32 -6.13 8.47 10.58
C LEU A 32 -6.77 9.49 9.62
N PRO A 33 -5.98 10.39 9.00
CA PRO A 33 -6.52 11.42 8.13
C PRO A 33 -7.06 10.83 6.82
N GLY A 34 -8.02 11.53 6.20
CA GLY A 34 -8.56 11.16 4.88
C GLY A 34 -9.52 9.97 4.88
N LEU A 35 -9.89 9.46 6.04
CA LEU A 35 -10.95 8.46 6.21
C LEU A 35 -12.08 9.04 7.09
N PRO A 36 -13.35 8.69 6.84
CA PRO A 36 -14.46 9.12 7.68
C PRO A 36 -14.31 8.63 9.11
N VAL A 37 -14.55 9.49 10.09
CA VAL A 37 -14.51 9.12 11.49
C VAL A 37 -15.87 8.57 11.90
N ILE A 38 -15.88 7.35 12.43
CA ILE A 38 -17.08 6.72 13.00
C ILE A 38 -17.29 7.24 14.43
N ARG A 39 -16.23 7.12 15.23
CA ARG A 39 -16.25 7.58 16.64
C ARG A 39 -14.82 7.68 17.18
N ASP A 40 -14.50 8.75 17.87
CA ASP A 40 -13.20 8.98 18.53
C ASP A 40 -12.02 8.77 17.58
N LEU A 41 -11.22 7.72 17.77
CA LEU A 41 -10.09 7.35 16.92
C LEU A 41 -10.45 6.29 15.87
N ILE A 42 -11.68 5.82 15.84
CA ILE A 42 -12.15 4.77 14.94
C ILE A 42 -12.59 5.40 13.62
N VAL A 43 -11.99 4.95 12.53
CA VAL A 43 -12.30 5.41 11.16
C VAL A 43 -12.95 4.31 10.34
N ASP A 44 -13.75 4.71 9.35
CA ASP A 44 -14.32 3.78 8.37
C ASP A 44 -13.25 3.39 7.33
N MET A 45 -12.87 2.12 7.32
CA MET A 45 -11.89 1.53 6.42
C MET A 45 -12.51 0.97 5.13
N THR A 46 -13.83 1.09 4.94
CA THR A 46 -14.54 0.49 3.82
C THR A 46 -13.93 0.88 2.47
N GLN A 47 -13.66 2.18 2.26
CA GLN A 47 -13.08 2.64 1.00
C GLN A 47 -11.64 2.14 0.80
N PHE A 48 -10.86 2.06 1.87
CA PHE A 48 -9.51 1.50 1.82
C PHE A 48 -9.53 0.03 1.36
N PHE A 49 -10.38 -0.79 1.95
CA PHE A 49 -10.50 -2.20 1.58
C PHE A 49 -11.16 -2.40 0.21
N LYS A 50 -12.05 -1.50 -0.22
CA LYS A 50 -12.57 -1.51 -1.59
C LYS A 50 -11.46 -1.35 -2.61
N GLN A 51 -10.53 -0.39 -2.40
CA GLN A 51 -9.37 -0.23 -3.27
C GLN A 51 -8.42 -1.44 -3.20
N TYR A 52 -8.17 -1.97 -2.02
CA TYR A 52 -7.37 -3.18 -1.84
C TYR A 52 -7.98 -4.38 -2.58
N ASN A 53 -9.27 -4.64 -2.43
CA ASN A 53 -9.94 -5.75 -3.10
C ASN A 53 -9.97 -5.59 -4.63
N SER A 54 -9.96 -4.35 -5.12
CA SER A 54 -10.02 -4.07 -6.56
C SER A 54 -8.78 -4.54 -7.33
N ILE A 55 -7.66 -4.82 -6.65
CA ILE A 55 -6.43 -5.33 -7.27
C ILE A 55 -6.34 -6.86 -7.24
N LYS A 56 -7.41 -7.59 -6.85
CA LYS A 56 -7.44 -9.03 -6.71
C LYS A 56 -6.26 -9.54 -5.86
N PRO A 57 -6.27 -9.30 -4.51
CA PRO A 57 -5.13 -9.57 -3.64
C PRO A 57 -5.00 -11.06 -3.28
N TYR A 58 -4.94 -11.90 -4.29
CA TYR A 58 -4.74 -13.35 -4.20
C TYR A 58 -4.02 -13.85 -5.46
N LEU A 59 -3.38 -15.01 -5.34
CA LEU A 59 -2.70 -15.64 -6.47
C LEU A 59 -3.71 -16.10 -7.52
N VAL A 60 -3.48 -15.74 -8.77
CA VAL A 60 -4.26 -16.18 -9.93
C VAL A 60 -3.39 -17.09 -10.78
N ASN A 61 -3.78 -18.35 -10.90
CA ASN A 61 -3.11 -19.32 -11.76
C ASN A 61 -4.11 -20.43 -12.09
N ASP A 62 -4.51 -20.48 -13.35
CA ASP A 62 -5.54 -21.39 -13.85
C ASP A 62 -4.97 -22.75 -14.33
N ASN A 63 -3.64 -22.92 -14.28
CA ASN A 63 -3.02 -24.21 -14.60
C ASN A 63 -3.39 -25.28 -13.57
N VAL A 64 -3.43 -26.51 -14.04
CA VAL A 64 -3.68 -27.66 -13.17
C VAL A 64 -2.73 -27.62 -11.97
N PRO A 65 -3.28 -27.66 -10.72
CA PRO A 65 -2.45 -27.66 -9.55
C PRO A 65 -1.46 -28.85 -9.58
N PRO A 66 -0.18 -28.64 -9.25
CA PRO A 66 0.75 -29.75 -9.10
C PRO A 66 0.35 -30.63 -7.89
N GLU A 67 0.88 -31.83 -7.83
CA GLU A 67 0.59 -32.78 -6.75
C GLU A 67 0.91 -32.26 -5.35
N THR A 68 1.96 -31.43 -5.25
CA THR A 68 2.44 -30.88 -3.99
C THR A 68 2.17 -29.37 -3.92
N GLU A 69 3.08 -28.56 -4.43
CA GLU A 69 3.00 -27.11 -4.39
C GLU A 69 3.60 -26.48 -5.65
N ARG A 70 3.22 -25.22 -5.93
CA ARG A 70 3.86 -24.43 -6.98
C ARG A 70 5.21 -23.96 -6.47
N LEU A 71 6.28 -24.56 -7.01
CA LEU A 71 7.64 -24.23 -6.60
C LEU A 71 8.03 -22.81 -7.03
N GLN A 72 8.91 -22.22 -6.24
CA GLN A 72 9.50 -20.92 -6.48
C GLN A 72 10.98 -20.98 -6.09
N SER A 73 11.87 -20.43 -6.92
CA SER A 73 13.29 -20.39 -6.56
C SER A 73 13.55 -19.41 -5.39
N PRO A 74 14.68 -19.56 -4.68
CA PRO A 74 15.08 -18.58 -3.65
C PRO A 74 15.15 -17.15 -4.20
N GLU A 75 15.65 -16.97 -5.41
CA GLU A 75 15.79 -15.68 -6.09
C GLU A 75 14.41 -15.05 -6.39
N GLU A 76 13.48 -15.85 -6.97
CA GLU A 76 12.10 -15.41 -7.21
C GLU A 76 11.39 -15.06 -5.88
N ARG A 77 11.64 -15.83 -4.83
CA ARG A 77 11.09 -15.56 -3.51
C ARG A 77 11.66 -14.26 -2.91
N GLU A 78 12.94 -13.95 -3.18
CA GLU A 78 13.59 -12.73 -2.70
C GLU A 78 12.96 -11.47 -3.32
N GLU A 79 12.48 -11.53 -4.56
CA GLU A 79 11.77 -10.42 -5.22
C GLU A 79 10.50 -9.98 -4.45
N LEU A 80 9.94 -10.85 -3.64
CA LEU A 80 8.76 -10.54 -2.84
C LEU A 80 9.09 -9.89 -1.49
N ASN A 81 10.37 -9.81 -1.10
CA ASN A 81 10.79 -9.17 0.14
C ASN A 81 10.49 -7.67 0.09
N GLY A 82 9.92 -7.16 1.17
CA GLY A 82 9.44 -5.78 1.25
C GLY A 82 8.05 -5.57 0.64
N LEU A 83 7.37 -6.62 0.19
CA LEU A 83 6.02 -6.57 -0.39
C LEU A 83 5.00 -7.31 0.49
N TYR A 84 5.27 -8.57 0.84
CA TYR A 84 4.33 -9.42 1.59
C TYR A 84 4.21 -9.06 3.08
N GLU A 85 5.18 -8.36 3.64
CA GLU A 85 5.19 -7.96 5.05
C GLU A 85 4.20 -6.83 5.39
N CYS A 86 3.49 -6.33 4.40
CA CYS A 86 2.48 -5.28 4.59
C CYS A 86 1.34 -5.78 5.47
N ILE A 87 1.07 -5.08 6.57
CA ILE A 87 0.03 -5.39 7.55
C ILE A 87 -1.29 -4.65 7.31
N LEU A 88 -1.45 -3.99 6.17
CA LEU A 88 -2.65 -3.24 5.78
C LEU A 88 -3.14 -2.20 6.82
N CYS A 89 -2.22 -1.58 7.55
CA CYS A 89 -2.54 -0.60 8.60
C CYS A 89 -3.04 0.75 8.07
N ALA A 90 -3.06 0.95 6.76
CA ALA A 90 -3.46 2.16 6.06
C ALA A 90 -2.62 3.43 6.33
N SER A 91 -1.59 3.39 7.19
CA SER A 91 -0.77 4.57 7.50
C SER A 91 -0.21 5.26 6.26
N CYS A 92 0.25 4.50 5.27
CA CYS A 92 0.79 5.00 4.02
C CYS A 92 -0.28 5.65 3.12
N SER A 93 -1.46 5.02 2.98
CA SER A 93 -2.56 5.55 2.16
C SER A 93 -3.14 6.81 2.77
N THR A 94 -3.32 6.82 4.08
CA THR A 94 -3.87 7.97 4.81
C THR A 94 -2.87 9.12 5.02
N SER A 95 -1.59 8.93 4.68
CA SER A 95 -0.58 10.01 4.61
C SER A 95 -0.44 10.60 3.21
N CYS A 96 -1.10 10.01 2.22
CA CYS A 96 -0.93 10.40 0.82
C CYS A 96 -1.98 11.43 0.39
N PRO A 97 -1.59 12.65 0.01
CA PRO A 97 -2.54 13.67 -0.47
C PRO A 97 -3.37 13.20 -1.66
N SER A 98 -2.79 12.45 -2.58
CA SER A 98 -3.50 11.90 -3.74
C SER A 98 -4.64 10.95 -3.32
N PHE A 99 -4.47 10.21 -2.23
CA PHE A 99 -5.53 9.37 -1.67
C PHE A 99 -6.64 10.20 -1.00
N TRP A 100 -6.29 11.31 -0.35
CA TRP A 100 -7.31 12.19 0.26
C TRP A 100 -8.23 12.79 -0.79
N TRP A 101 -7.68 13.20 -1.94
CA TRP A 101 -8.44 13.87 -3.00
C TRP A 101 -9.24 12.93 -3.89
N ASN A 102 -8.78 11.69 -4.05
CA ASN A 102 -9.41 10.70 -4.93
C ASN A 102 -9.49 9.31 -4.27
N PRO A 103 -10.10 9.17 -3.09
CA PRO A 103 -10.11 7.88 -2.37
C PRO A 103 -10.94 6.81 -3.09
N ASP A 104 -11.87 7.24 -3.95
CA ASP A 104 -12.75 6.39 -4.75
C ASP A 104 -12.08 5.84 -6.02
N LYS A 105 -11.01 6.48 -6.51
CA LYS A 105 -10.35 6.14 -7.77
C LYS A 105 -8.91 5.70 -7.59
N PHE A 106 -8.14 6.39 -6.77
CA PHE A 106 -6.74 6.07 -6.54
C PHE A 106 -6.61 4.83 -5.65
N VAL A 107 -5.93 3.80 -6.17
CA VAL A 107 -5.73 2.54 -5.43
C VAL A 107 -4.97 2.75 -4.11
N GLY A 108 -4.15 3.79 -4.05
CA GLY A 108 -3.37 4.13 -2.88
C GLY A 108 -2.07 3.32 -2.74
N PRO A 109 -1.12 3.83 -1.93
CA PRO A 109 0.19 3.21 -1.80
C PRO A 109 0.15 1.76 -1.29
N ALA A 110 -0.73 1.44 -0.34
CA ALA A 110 -0.85 0.08 0.18
C ALA A 110 -1.40 -0.89 -0.89
N GLY A 111 -2.45 -0.48 -1.61
CA GLY A 111 -3.02 -1.30 -2.67
C GLY A 111 -2.04 -1.51 -3.82
N LEU A 112 -1.30 -0.47 -4.21
CA LEU A 112 -0.29 -0.57 -5.27
C LEU A 112 0.92 -1.42 -4.85
N LEU A 113 1.35 -1.35 -3.58
CA LEU A 113 2.37 -2.26 -3.06
C LEU A 113 1.90 -3.72 -3.18
N GLN A 114 0.66 -3.99 -2.78
CA GLN A 114 0.09 -5.33 -2.85
C GLN A 114 -0.19 -5.77 -4.29
N ALA A 115 -0.55 -4.88 -5.20
CA ALA A 115 -0.64 -5.19 -6.62
C ALA A 115 0.71 -5.66 -7.16
N TYR A 116 1.79 -4.94 -6.86
CA TYR A 116 3.13 -5.33 -7.29
C TYR A 116 3.57 -6.66 -6.68
N ARG A 117 3.17 -6.98 -5.44
CA ARG A 117 3.44 -8.28 -4.83
C ARG A 117 2.98 -9.44 -5.72
N PHE A 118 1.76 -9.36 -6.28
CA PHE A 118 1.23 -10.41 -7.17
C PHE A 118 1.79 -10.32 -8.58
N ILE A 119 2.09 -9.11 -9.09
CA ILE A 119 2.75 -8.93 -10.40
C ILE A 119 4.16 -9.50 -10.40
N ALA A 120 4.88 -9.41 -9.27
CA ALA A 120 6.24 -9.93 -9.12
C ALA A 120 6.29 -11.41 -8.74
N ASP A 121 5.17 -12.02 -8.38
CA ASP A 121 5.12 -13.43 -7.99
C ASP A 121 5.19 -14.33 -9.23
N SER A 122 6.26 -15.11 -9.37
CA SER A 122 6.48 -16.01 -10.52
C SER A 122 5.39 -17.09 -10.69
N ARG A 123 4.57 -17.31 -9.67
CA ARG A 123 3.46 -18.26 -9.68
C ARG A 123 2.15 -17.64 -10.16
N ASP A 124 2.07 -16.31 -10.27
CA ASP A 124 0.87 -15.60 -10.75
C ASP A 124 0.91 -15.43 -12.27
N GLU A 125 -0.16 -15.74 -12.95
CA GLU A 125 -0.26 -15.66 -14.41
C GLU A 125 -1.11 -14.49 -14.89
N ALA A 126 -1.69 -13.70 -13.97
CA ALA A 126 -2.58 -12.60 -14.31
C ALA A 126 -1.86 -11.24 -14.46
N THR A 127 -0.55 -11.23 -14.69
CA THR A 127 0.25 -9.98 -14.79
C THR A 127 -0.35 -8.99 -15.78
N THR A 128 -0.74 -9.44 -16.98
CA THR A 128 -1.34 -8.57 -18.00
C THR A 128 -2.66 -7.97 -17.52
N GLU A 129 -3.56 -8.78 -16.98
CA GLU A 129 -4.85 -8.33 -16.45
C GLU A 129 -4.67 -7.35 -15.28
N ARG A 130 -3.69 -7.60 -14.41
CA ARG A 130 -3.37 -6.70 -13.30
C ARG A 130 -2.87 -5.34 -13.78
N LEU A 131 -2.02 -5.34 -14.82
CA LEU A 131 -1.53 -4.12 -15.43
C LEU A 131 -2.67 -3.37 -16.14
N ASP A 132 -3.53 -4.06 -16.90
CA ASP A 132 -4.72 -3.45 -17.55
C ASP A 132 -5.63 -2.79 -16.52
N ASN A 133 -5.87 -3.45 -15.40
CA ASN A 133 -6.68 -2.92 -14.29
C ASN A 133 -6.09 -1.63 -13.71
N LEU A 134 -4.75 -1.49 -13.72
CA LEU A 134 -4.05 -0.33 -13.16
C LEU A 134 -3.80 0.79 -14.18
N GLU A 135 -3.92 0.50 -15.49
CA GLU A 135 -3.69 1.45 -16.58
C GLU A 135 -4.83 2.47 -16.68
N ASP A 136 -4.88 3.35 -15.71
CA ASP A 136 -5.87 4.42 -15.61
C ASP A 136 -5.20 5.66 -14.98
N PRO A 137 -5.49 6.88 -15.47
CA PRO A 137 -4.90 8.11 -14.94
C PRO A 137 -5.11 8.32 -13.44
N TYR A 138 -6.18 7.77 -12.90
CA TYR A 138 -6.50 7.91 -11.49
C TYR A 138 -6.04 6.73 -10.63
N ARG A 139 -5.90 5.52 -11.19
CA ARG A 139 -5.57 4.33 -10.40
C ARG A 139 -4.10 4.23 -10.03
N LEU A 140 -3.20 4.26 -11.02
CA LEU A 140 -1.75 4.18 -10.83
C LEU A 140 -1.11 5.56 -10.89
N PHE A 141 -1.44 6.33 -11.93
CA PHE A 141 -0.70 7.54 -12.29
C PHE A 141 -0.99 8.74 -11.39
N ARG A 142 -1.94 8.63 -10.48
CA ARG A 142 -2.15 9.63 -9.41
C ARG A 142 -1.03 9.63 -8.35
N CYS A 143 -0.13 8.67 -8.39
CA CYS A 143 1.09 8.70 -7.59
C CYS A 143 2.08 9.72 -8.17
N HIS A 144 2.30 10.80 -7.41
CA HIS A 144 3.26 11.88 -7.74
C HIS A 144 4.60 11.75 -7.01
N THR A 145 4.90 10.59 -6.45
CA THR A 145 6.19 10.30 -5.79
C THR A 145 6.50 11.25 -4.61
N ILE A 146 5.48 11.60 -3.83
CA ILE A 146 5.62 12.50 -2.65
C ILE A 146 6.42 11.81 -1.52
N MET A 147 6.42 10.48 -1.48
CA MET A 147 7.14 9.60 -0.55
C MET A 147 6.66 9.58 0.91
N ASN A 148 5.64 10.32 1.30
CA ASN A 148 5.06 10.23 2.65
C ASN A 148 4.74 8.78 3.06
N CYS A 149 4.34 7.94 2.09
CA CYS A 149 4.03 6.53 2.31
C CYS A 149 5.24 5.69 2.76
N VAL A 150 6.44 6.09 2.39
CA VAL A 150 7.69 5.45 2.84
C VAL A 150 8.00 5.87 4.27
N ASP A 151 7.91 7.18 4.54
CA ASP A 151 8.30 7.77 5.82
C ASP A 151 7.42 7.31 6.99
N VAL A 152 6.16 6.97 6.73
CA VAL A 152 5.18 6.58 7.76
C VAL A 152 5.01 5.07 7.90
N CYS A 153 5.65 4.27 7.06
CA CYS A 153 5.46 2.82 7.10
C CYS A 153 6.06 2.22 8.38
N PRO A 154 5.24 1.63 9.28
CA PRO A 154 5.76 1.06 10.53
C PRO A 154 6.56 -0.23 10.32
N LYS A 155 6.47 -0.83 9.14
CA LYS A 155 7.25 -2.00 8.73
C LYS A 155 8.49 -1.64 7.91
N GLY A 156 8.76 -0.34 7.67
CA GLY A 156 9.90 0.10 6.85
C GLY A 156 9.81 -0.26 5.37
N LEU A 157 8.60 -0.53 4.86
CA LEU A 157 8.39 -0.89 3.47
C LEU A 157 8.47 0.33 2.55
N ASN A 158 8.73 0.09 1.26
CA ASN A 158 8.82 1.16 0.27
C ASN A 158 7.74 1.04 -0.82
N PRO A 159 6.52 1.56 -0.57
CA PRO A 159 5.46 1.56 -1.59
C PRO A 159 5.84 2.32 -2.86
N THR A 160 6.62 3.39 -2.75
CA THR A 160 7.05 4.18 -3.92
C THR A 160 7.93 3.37 -4.87
N ARG A 161 8.82 2.51 -4.35
CA ARG A 161 9.63 1.59 -5.18
C ARG A 161 8.73 0.61 -5.94
N ALA A 162 7.76 0.00 -5.27
CA ALA A 162 6.80 -0.92 -5.90
C ALA A 162 6.00 -0.23 -7.01
N ILE A 163 5.49 0.98 -6.75
CA ILE A 163 4.77 1.79 -7.74
C ILE A 163 5.68 2.12 -8.93
N GLY A 164 6.95 2.46 -8.69
CA GLY A 164 7.94 2.71 -9.74
C GLY A 164 8.12 1.50 -10.64
N LYS A 165 8.20 0.29 -10.07
CA LYS A 165 8.30 -0.96 -10.82
C LYS A 165 7.06 -1.24 -11.68
N ILE A 166 5.86 -1.00 -11.16
CA ILE A 166 4.64 -1.11 -11.98
C ILE A 166 4.69 -0.14 -13.16
N LYS A 167 5.06 1.11 -12.93
CA LYS A 167 5.19 2.12 -14.00
C LYS A 167 6.23 1.71 -15.06
N GLU A 168 7.36 1.16 -14.63
CA GLU A 168 8.38 0.62 -15.54
C GLU A 168 7.83 -0.50 -16.42
N LEU A 169 7.07 -1.44 -15.85
CA LEU A 169 6.41 -2.51 -16.60
C LEU A 169 5.40 -1.97 -17.61
N MET A 170 4.63 -0.94 -17.25
CA MET A 170 3.71 -0.26 -18.16
C MET A 170 4.43 0.34 -19.37
N VAL A 171 5.57 1.00 -19.15
CA VAL A 171 6.36 1.58 -20.24
C VAL A 171 6.94 0.48 -21.14
N ARG A 172 7.50 -0.58 -20.56
CA ARG A 172 8.05 -1.70 -21.35
C ARG A 172 6.99 -2.39 -22.19
N ARG A 173 5.75 -2.44 -21.72
CA ARG A 173 4.64 -3.05 -22.45
C ARG A 173 4.15 -2.17 -23.62
N ALA A 174 4.34 -0.85 -23.54
CA ALA A 174 3.90 0.11 -24.54
C ALA A 174 4.90 0.31 -25.71
N ILE A 175 6.13 -0.26 -25.60
CA ILE A 175 7.18 -0.25 -26.61
C ILE A 175 7.21 -1.59 -27.35
#